data_e5eadc371406e965df43a86b6e084f8c
#
_entry.id   e5eadc371406e965df43a86b6e084f8c
#
_cell.length_a   1.000
_cell.length_b   1.000
_cell.length_c   1.000
_cell.angle_alpha   90.00
_cell.angle_beta   90.00
_cell.angle_gamma   90.00
#
_symmetry.space_group_name_H-M   'P 1'
#
loop_
_entity.id
_entity.type
_entity.pdbx_description
1 polymer ?
#
loop_
_entity_poly.entity_id
_entity_poly.type
_entity_poly.pdbx_seq_one_letter_code
_entity_poly.pdbx_strand_id
1 'polypeptide(L)'
;MWKIIVTMQKRTLVCLLISFLFCAKIKAQSSSTLFQSPKHEVRAVWLTTIGGLDWPHHYAQSAHSAQIQQQELCSLLDQYQKAGINTVLIQTRVRGTVIYPSKYEPYDGCLSGFPGKSPGYDALKFAIDECHKRGMELQAWVVTLPVGKWNKLGCTQLRKKFPGLIRKIDVDGYMNPEDPTTARYLADICKEITQNYDIDGIHLDYIRYPETWKMKVSKEQGRNNITRIVKAIHDSVKALKPWVKISCSPIGKFNDLSRYWSHGWNAYDKVCQDAQGWLRDGLMDELFPMMYFRNEQFFPFAVDWAEQSHGKIVAPGLGVYFLDPQEGKWQLEDITREMYLLRKYHLGHTYFRGKFFTDNIQGIYHFAQAFDGTPALVPAMTWESKTVPAAPTRLQLTDNTLSWQGTTPYYNIYSSRTWPVDTHDARNLVAARLNSTTVTVPTAGRYFAVTAMDRYGNESQPLQSRTKQSHDISELLPCHDGFLTLPAKSNVLDAEWLVIDNLMGQQMMVIPFKDKQADVRSLSPGYYQLRSLGNKGISHRLGYFKVKK
;
A
#
# COMPACT_ATOMS: atom_id res chain seq x y z
N MET A 1 57.02 31.76 -28.79
CA MET A 1 56.09 32.01 -27.68
C MET A 1 54.62 32.10 -28.10
N TRP A 2 54.22 32.77 -29.15
CA TRP A 2 52.84 32.94 -29.57
C TRP A 2 52.09 31.63 -30.00
N LYS A 3 52.78 30.70 -30.68
CA LYS A 3 52.16 29.41 -31.07
C LYS A 3 51.83 28.48 -29.88
N ILE A 4 52.55 28.57 -28.77
CA ILE A 4 52.32 27.75 -27.57
C ILE A 4 51.11 28.26 -26.79
N ILE A 5 50.88 29.59 -26.75
CA ILE A 5 49.76 30.22 -26.05
C ILE A 5 48.43 29.89 -26.77
N VAL A 6 48.40 29.93 -28.11
CA VAL A 6 47.18 29.58 -28.86
C VAL A 6 46.80 28.11 -28.75
N THR A 7 47.78 27.22 -28.63
CA THR A 7 47.55 25.76 -28.46
C THR A 7 47.05 25.44 -27.06
N MET A 8 47.52 26.14 -26.02
CA MET A 8 47.02 25.99 -24.65
C MET A 8 45.57 26.52 -24.53
N GLN A 9 45.24 27.67 -25.11
CA GLN A 9 43.86 28.18 -25.07
C GLN A 9 42.86 27.26 -25.78
N LYS A 10 43.23 26.65 -26.92
CA LYS A 10 42.34 25.65 -27.59
C LYS A 10 42.15 24.37 -26.78
N ARG A 11 43.17 23.89 -26.07
CA ARG A 11 43.07 22.70 -25.17
C ARG A 11 42.21 22.98 -23.96
N THR A 12 42.30 24.16 -23.35
CA THR A 12 41.49 24.57 -22.20
C THR A 12 40.02 24.74 -22.59
N LEU A 13 39.74 25.27 -23.80
CA LEU A 13 38.37 25.43 -24.31
C LEU A 13 37.71 24.09 -24.64
N VAL A 14 38.48 23.11 -25.16
CA VAL A 14 37.97 21.76 -25.43
C VAL A 14 37.70 20.99 -24.12
N CYS A 15 38.57 21.12 -23.12
CA CYS A 15 38.35 20.53 -21.81
C CYS A 15 37.11 21.13 -21.09
N LEU A 16 36.89 22.43 -21.17
CA LEU A 16 35.70 23.10 -20.64
C LEU A 16 34.42 22.66 -21.35
N LEU A 17 34.43 22.52 -22.69
CA LEU A 17 33.30 22.02 -23.47
C LEU A 17 32.96 20.54 -23.15
N ILE A 18 33.97 19.69 -22.99
CA ILE A 18 33.78 18.27 -22.60
C ILE A 18 33.23 18.17 -21.17
N SER A 19 33.74 19.00 -20.23
CA SER A 19 33.21 19.06 -18.86
C SER A 19 31.76 19.55 -18.81
N PHE A 20 31.39 20.52 -19.66
CA PHE A 20 30.01 21.02 -19.76
C PHE A 20 29.05 19.98 -20.37
N LEU A 21 29.50 19.21 -21.36
CA LEU A 21 28.72 18.11 -21.97
C LEU A 21 28.57 16.91 -20.98
N PHE A 22 29.58 16.65 -20.15
CA PHE A 22 29.47 15.62 -19.09
C PHE A 22 28.53 16.04 -17.97
N CYS A 23 28.60 17.29 -17.51
CA CYS A 23 27.68 17.85 -16.52
C CYS A 23 26.24 17.93 -17.04
N ALA A 24 26.04 18.27 -18.33
CA ALA A 24 24.71 18.29 -18.94
C ALA A 24 24.08 16.88 -19.06
N LYS A 25 24.88 15.84 -19.37
CA LYS A 25 24.41 14.45 -19.37
C LYS A 25 24.08 13.94 -17.97
N ILE A 26 24.86 14.30 -16.96
CA ILE A 26 24.60 13.90 -15.56
C ILE A 26 23.33 14.59 -15.02
N LYS A 27 23.06 15.86 -15.38
CA LYS A 27 21.82 16.54 -14.98
C LYS A 27 20.57 16.04 -15.69
N ALA A 28 20.67 15.57 -16.94
CA ALA A 28 19.53 15.04 -17.68
C ALA A 28 19.11 13.63 -17.21
N GLN A 29 20.00 12.86 -16.61
CA GLN A 29 19.72 11.48 -16.16
C GLN A 29 19.15 11.40 -14.75
N SER A 30 19.31 12.45 -13.92
CA SER A 30 18.88 12.43 -12.53
C SER A 30 17.47 12.97 -12.26
N SER A 31 16.85 13.67 -13.21
CA SER A 31 15.54 14.30 -12.99
C SER A 31 14.34 13.46 -13.44
N SER A 32 14.52 12.45 -14.29
CA SER A 32 13.42 11.64 -14.80
C SER A 32 13.09 10.40 -13.95
N THR A 33 14.01 9.92 -13.14
CA THR A 33 13.82 8.71 -12.33
C THR A 33 13.12 8.95 -10.99
N LEU A 34 13.17 10.16 -10.47
CA LEU A 34 12.53 10.53 -9.19
C LEU A 34 10.99 10.56 -9.24
N PHE A 35 10.41 10.64 -10.43
CA PHE A 35 8.97 10.74 -10.63
C PHE A 35 8.31 9.46 -11.16
N GLN A 36 9.09 8.40 -11.41
CA GLN A 36 8.52 7.14 -11.85
C GLN A 36 8.08 6.31 -10.64
N SER A 37 6.84 5.86 -10.69
CA SER A 37 6.29 4.88 -9.76
C SER A 37 7.13 3.58 -9.84
N PRO A 38 7.72 3.08 -8.75
CA PRO A 38 8.56 1.88 -8.80
C PRO A 38 7.71 0.62 -8.98
N LYS A 39 8.31 -0.44 -9.54
CA LYS A 39 7.66 -1.74 -9.68
C LYS A 39 7.40 -2.41 -8.32
N HIS A 40 8.31 -2.23 -7.36
CA HIS A 40 8.21 -2.79 -6.03
C HIS A 40 8.21 -1.68 -4.98
N GLU A 41 7.11 -1.55 -4.26
CA GLU A 41 6.92 -0.56 -3.20
C GLU A 41 5.73 -1.00 -2.34
N VAL A 42 5.87 -0.99 -1.02
CA VAL A 42 4.72 -1.12 -0.13
C VAL A 42 3.96 0.20 -0.08
N ARG A 43 2.68 0.16 -0.39
CA ARG A 43 1.74 1.26 -0.31
C ARG A 43 0.59 0.82 0.57
N ALA A 44 0.67 1.18 1.84
CA ALA A 44 -0.21 0.61 2.84
C ALA A 44 -1.17 1.64 3.45
N VAL A 45 -2.20 1.14 4.08
CA VAL A 45 -3.15 1.94 4.87
C VAL A 45 -3.55 1.19 6.13
N TRP A 46 -3.58 1.88 7.27
CA TRP A 46 -4.23 1.37 8.48
C TRP A 46 -5.74 1.60 8.41
N LEU A 47 -6.48 0.49 8.52
CA LEU A 47 -7.94 0.48 8.61
C LEU A 47 -8.35 0.18 10.06
N THR A 48 -8.75 1.19 10.81
CA THR A 48 -9.15 1.06 12.21
C THR A 48 -10.59 0.58 12.34
N THR A 49 -10.81 -0.42 13.19
CA THR A 49 -12.17 -0.92 13.49
C THR A 49 -12.68 -0.46 14.86
N ILE A 50 -11.79 -0.06 15.76
CA ILE A 50 -12.17 0.43 17.09
C ILE A 50 -13.18 1.57 16.99
N GLY A 51 -14.35 1.38 17.62
CA GLY A 51 -15.41 2.38 17.62
C GLY A 51 -15.97 2.74 16.23
N GLY A 52 -15.66 1.95 15.19
CA GLY A 52 -16.07 2.24 13.81
C GLY A 52 -15.36 3.45 13.21
N LEU A 53 -14.13 3.77 13.64
CA LEU A 53 -13.42 4.99 13.22
C LEU A 53 -13.17 5.10 11.70
N ASP A 54 -12.83 3.98 11.05
CA ASP A 54 -12.72 3.89 9.59
C ASP A 54 -13.76 2.94 9.01
N TRP A 55 -14.04 1.83 9.72
CA TRP A 55 -15.01 0.83 9.38
C TRP A 55 -15.29 -0.06 10.61
N PRO A 56 -16.55 -0.53 10.85
CA PRO A 56 -17.76 -0.18 10.12
C PRO A 56 -18.47 1.05 10.70
N HIS A 57 -19.24 1.76 9.88
CA HIS A 57 -20.10 2.86 10.32
C HIS A 57 -21.52 2.42 10.68
N HIS A 58 -21.93 1.23 10.23
CA HIS A 58 -23.24 0.62 10.52
C HIS A 58 -23.07 -0.67 11.30
N TYR A 59 -23.88 -0.89 12.32
CA TYR A 59 -23.89 -2.14 13.06
C TYR A 59 -24.61 -3.25 12.31
N ALA A 60 -23.99 -4.44 12.21
CA ALA A 60 -24.61 -5.65 11.66
C ALA A 60 -25.48 -6.33 12.72
N GLN A 61 -26.79 -6.07 12.67
CA GLN A 61 -27.80 -6.61 13.60
C GLN A 61 -28.86 -7.46 12.89
N SER A 62 -28.86 -7.48 11.56
CA SER A 62 -29.68 -8.28 10.67
C SER A 62 -28.89 -8.66 9.42
N ALA A 63 -29.38 -9.59 8.60
CA ALA A 63 -28.75 -9.93 7.32
C ALA A 63 -28.60 -8.70 6.40
N HIS A 64 -29.60 -7.82 6.38
CA HIS A 64 -29.55 -6.59 5.57
C HIS A 64 -28.49 -5.61 6.07
N SER A 65 -28.42 -5.34 7.38
CA SER A 65 -27.40 -4.43 7.91
C SER A 65 -25.98 -5.03 7.84
N ALA A 66 -25.83 -6.35 7.88
CA ALA A 66 -24.57 -7.02 7.60
C ALA A 66 -24.14 -6.80 6.14
N GLN A 67 -25.06 -6.86 5.18
CA GLN A 67 -24.79 -6.52 3.79
C GLN A 67 -24.34 -5.07 3.60
N ILE A 68 -24.98 -4.11 4.25
CA ILE A 68 -24.56 -2.69 4.22
C ILE A 68 -23.13 -2.57 4.72
N GLN A 69 -22.81 -3.18 5.86
CA GLN A 69 -21.47 -3.16 6.46
C GLN A 69 -20.40 -3.76 5.52
N GLN A 70 -20.73 -4.85 4.82
CA GLN A 70 -19.87 -5.46 3.80
C GLN A 70 -19.68 -4.54 2.57
N GLN A 71 -20.73 -3.88 2.11
CA GLN A 71 -20.67 -2.93 0.99
C GLN A 71 -19.82 -1.70 1.33
N GLU A 72 -19.88 -1.21 2.58
CA GLU A 72 -19.00 -0.14 3.05
C GLU A 72 -17.53 -0.54 2.88
N LEU A 73 -17.15 -1.73 3.33
CA LEU A 73 -15.77 -2.22 3.19
C LEU A 73 -15.37 -2.34 1.72
N CYS A 74 -16.23 -2.93 0.87
CA CYS A 74 -15.94 -3.01 -0.56
C CYS A 74 -15.69 -1.63 -1.18
N SER A 75 -16.50 -0.64 -0.82
CA SER A 75 -16.35 0.74 -1.32
C SER A 75 -15.03 1.39 -0.88
N LEU A 76 -14.60 1.15 0.36
CA LEU A 76 -13.30 1.61 0.86
C LEU A 76 -12.14 0.92 0.11
N LEU A 77 -12.22 -0.41 -0.06
CA LEU A 77 -11.19 -1.16 -0.76
C LEU A 77 -11.08 -0.78 -2.24
N ASP A 78 -12.21 -0.46 -2.90
CA ASP A 78 -12.20 0.07 -4.27
C ASP A 78 -11.49 1.43 -4.37
N GLN A 79 -11.67 2.30 -3.36
CA GLN A 79 -10.96 3.57 -3.30
C GLN A 79 -9.45 3.34 -3.06
N TYR A 80 -9.08 2.43 -2.15
CA TYR A 80 -7.68 2.10 -1.90
C TYR A 80 -7.00 1.56 -3.16
N GLN A 81 -7.63 0.63 -3.87
CA GLN A 81 -7.10 0.10 -5.14
C GLN A 81 -6.89 1.21 -6.19
N LYS A 82 -7.85 2.13 -6.33
CA LYS A 82 -7.75 3.27 -7.26
C LYS A 82 -6.63 4.25 -6.91
N ALA A 83 -6.23 4.31 -5.65
CA ALA A 83 -5.11 5.12 -5.19
C ALA A 83 -3.77 4.36 -5.17
N GLY A 84 -3.72 3.15 -5.73
CA GLY A 84 -2.49 2.36 -5.83
C GLY A 84 -2.09 1.63 -4.54
N ILE A 85 -2.94 1.58 -3.53
CA ILE A 85 -2.71 0.81 -2.30
C ILE A 85 -2.63 -0.67 -2.63
N ASN A 86 -1.63 -1.35 -2.09
CA ASN A 86 -1.41 -2.79 -2.26
C ASN A 86 -1.38 -3.57 -0.94
N THR A 87 -1.46 -2.91 0.20
CA THR A 87 -1.43 -3.54 1.53
C THR A 87 -2.42 -2.86 2.47
N VAL A 88 -3.29 -3.65 3.11
CA VAL A 88 -4.25 -3.17 4.10
C VAL A 88 -3.93 -3.77 5.46
N LEU A 89 -3.71 -2.91 6.46
CA LEU A 89 -3.51 -3.30 7.85
C LEU A 89 -4.86 -3.14 8.58
N ILE A 90 -5.67 -4.21 8.64
CA ILE A 90 -6.99 -4.15 9.29
C ILE A 90 -6.92 -4.48 10.76
N GLN A 91 -7.45 -3.61 11.62
CA GLN A 91 -7.46 -3.82 13.06
C GLN A 91 -8.35 -5.02 13.43
N THR A 92 -7.71 -6.16 13.67
CA THR A 92 -8.31 -7.49 13.86
C THR A 92 -8.50 -7.84 15.34
N ARG A 93 -7.48 -7.60 16.16
CA ARG A 93 -7.56 -7.63 17.62
C ARG A 93 -7.52 -6.19 18.12
N VAL A 94 -8.61 -5.76 18.75
CA VAL A 94 -8.79 -4.35 19.12
C VAL A 94 -8.17 -4.08 20.50
N ARG A 95 -8.71 -4.60 21.57
CA ARG A 95 -8.21 -4.45 22.94
C ARG A 95 -8.77 -5.57 23.83
N GLY A 96 -8.29 -6.79 23.66
CA GLY A 96 -8.85 -7.98 24.32
C GLY A 96 -10.20 -8.39 23.76
N THR A 97 -10.50 -7.94 22.54
CA THR A 97 -11.68 -8.26 21.73
C THR A 97 -11.25 -8.36 20.26
N VAL A 98 -11.99 -9.06 19.44
CA VAL A 98 -11.64 -9.38 18.05
C VAL A 98 -12.80 -9.17 17.08
N ILE A 99 -12.51 -9.12 15.77
CA ILE A 99 -13.52 -8.98 14.70
C ILE A 99 -13.85 -10.31 14.00
N TYR A 100 -13.38 -11.44 14.53
CA TYR A 100 -13.55 -12.78 13.95
C TYR A 100 -14.00 -13.78 15.04
N PRO A 101 -14.54 -14.96 14.69
CA PRO A 101 -14.86 -16.00 15.68
C PRO A 101 -13.58 -16.57 16.30
N SER A 102 -13.29 -16.23 17.56
CA SER A 102 -12.11 -16.64 18.30
C SER A 102 -12.46 -17.54 19.49
N LYS A 103 -11.56 -18.48 19.80
CA LYS A 103 -11.60 -19.31 21.02
C LYS A 103 -11.06 -18.57 22.24
N TYR A 104 -10.36 -17.46 22.04
CA TYR A 104 -9.59 -16.76 23.07
C TYR A 104 -10.26 -15.51 23.57
N GLU A 105 -10.83 -14.70 22.69
CA GLU A 105 -11.39 -13.39 23.00
C GLU A 105 -12.77 -13.17 22.38
N PRO A 106 -13.66 -12.40 23.03
CA PRO A 106 -15.00 -12.15 22.53
C PRO A 106 -14.99 -11.19 21.33
N TYR A 107 -16.07 -11.18 20.55
CA TYR A 107 -16.31 -10.19 19.52
C TYR A 107 -16.25 -8.77 20.07
N ASP A 108 -15.62 -7.87 19.32
CA ASP A 108 -15.72 -6.44 19.60
C ASP A 108 -17.11 -5.88 19.26
N GLY A 109 -17.55 -4.92 20.05
CA GLY A 109 -18.85 -4.29 19.85
C GLY A 109 -18.94 -3.40 18.61
N CYS A 110 -17.81 -3.07 17.94
CA CYS A 110 -17.80 -2.24 16.74
C CYS A 110 -18.59 -2.85 15.59
N LEU A 111 -18.66 -4.20 15.50
CA LEU A 111 -19.37 -4.87 14.41
C LEU A 111 -20.88 -4.93 14.62
N SER A 112 -21.35 -5.33 15.80
CA SER A 112 -22.76 -5.60 16.09
C SER A 112 -23.44 -4.51 16.94
N GLY A 113 -22.68 -3.57 17.50
CA GLY A 113 -23.13 -2.64 18.53
C GLY A 113 -23.16 -3.25 19.94
N PHE A 114 -22.96 -4.57 20.07
CA PHE A 114 -23.02 -5.30 21.33
C PHE A 114 -21.72 -6.08 21.58
N PRO A 115 -20.89 -5.71 22.57
CA PRO A 115 -19.68 -6.46 22.91
C PRO A 115 -19.98 -7.94 23.18
N GLY A 116 -19.22 -8.83 22.55
CA GLY A 116 -19.37 -10.28 22.65
C GLY A 116 -20.37 -10.90 21.67
N LYS A 117 -21.18 -10.11 20.95
CA LYS A 117 -22.16 -10.61 19.99
C LYS A 117 -21.60 -10.64 18.57
N SER A 118 -21.74 -11.78 17.89
CA SER A 118 -21.39 -11.95 16.50
C SER A 118 -22.18 -10.99 15.59
N PRO A 119 -21.58 -10.44 14.52
CA PRO A 119 -22.27 -9.68 13.49
C PRO A 119 -23.09 -10.56 12.49
N GLY A 120 -23.08 -11.88 12.66
CA GLY A 120 -23.75 -12.83 11.76
C GLY A 120 -22.91 -13.26 10.56
N TYR A 121 -21.68 -12.78 10.43
CA TYR A 121 -20.70 -13.22 9.44
C TYR A 121 -19.26 -13.09 9.99
N ASP A 122 -18.30 -13.69 9.28
CA ASP A 122 -16.88 -13.57 9.62
C ASP A 122 -16.28 -12.36 8.90
N ALA A 123 -16.09 -11.28 9.65
CA ALA A 123 -15.63 -10.00 9.12
C ALA A 123 -14.17 -10.04 8.64
N LEU A 124 -13.30 -10.80 9.31
CA LEU A 124 -11.90 -10.96 8.89
C LEU A 124 -11.80 -11.76 7.60
N LYS A 125 -12.53 -12.90 7.51
CA LYS A 125 -12.55 -13.69 6.27
C LYS A 125 -13.04 -12.87 5.09
N PHE A 126 -14.14 -12.13 5.28
CA PHE A 126 -14.70 -11.27 4.24
C PHE A 126 -13.69 -10.22 3.78
N ALA A 127 -13.01 -9.56 4.72
CA ALA A 127 -11.99 -8.55 4.39
C ALA A 127 -10.82 -9.14 3.60
N ILE A 128 -10.35 -10.34 3.95
CA ILE A 128 -9.28 -11.05 3.23
C ILE A 128 -9.71 -11.34 1.79
N ASP A 129 -10.89 -11.96 1.63
CA ASP A 129 -11.41 -12.32 0.31
C ASP A 129 -11.54 -11.08 -0.61
N GLU A 130 -12.03 -9.96 -0.06
CA GLU A 130 -12.21 -8.72 -0.82
C GLU A 130 -10.89 -7.98 -1.12
N CYS A 131 -9.89 -8.04 -0.23
CA CYS A 131 -8.54 -7.54 -0.52
C CYS A 131 -7.88 -8.37 -1.64
N HIS A 132 -7.92 -9.70 -1.54
CA HIS A 132 -7.30 -10.60 -2.51
C HIS A 132 -7.94 -10.47 -3.90
N LYS A 133 -9.27 -10.29 -4.00
CA LYS A 133 -9.94 -10.00 -5.29
C LYS A 133 -9.40 -8.75 -5.99
N ARG A 134 -8.88 -7.79 -5.22
CA ARG A 134 -8.32 -6.52 -5.71
C ARG A 134 -6.80 -6.53 -5.86
N GLY A 135 -6.17 -7.70 -5.64
CA GLY A 135 -4.72 -7.85 -5.70
C GLY A 135 -3.97 -7.22 -4.52
N MET A 136 -4.66 -6.89 -3.44
CA MET A 136 -4.08 -6.32 -2.23
C MET A 136 -3.75 -7.39 -1.21
N GLU A 137 -2.64 -7.22 -0.47
CA GLU A 137 -2.34 -7.99 0.73
C GLU A 137 -3.18 -7.49 1.91
N LEU A 138 -3.55 -8.41 2.81
CA LEU A 138 -4.15 -8.08 4.08
C LEU A 138 -3.29 -8.61 5.23
N GLN A 139 -2.89 -7.69 6.12
CA GLN A 139 -2.25 -8.06 7.38
C GLN A 139 -3.24 -7.88 8.53
N ALA A 140 -3.35 -8.89 9.39
CA ALA A 140 -4.17 -8.83 10.59
C ALA A 140 -3.48 -7.96 11.65
N TRP A 141 -4.00 -6.76 11.89
CA TRP A 141 -3.46 -5.84 12.88
C TRP A 141 -3.90 -6.24 14.29
N VAL A 142 -2.93 -6.64 15.10
CA VAL A 142 -3.09 -7.12 16.46
C VAL A 142 -2.57 -6.07 17.45
N VAL A 143 -3.46 -5.40 18.17
CA VAL A 143 -3.09 -4.56 19.31
C VAL A 143 -2.68 -5.48 20.46
N THR A 144 -1.41 -5.49 20.84
CA THR A 144 -0.82 -6.55 21.69
C THR A 144 -1.08 -6.37 23.19
N LEU A 145 -0.35 -5.48 23.86
CA LEU A 145 -0.39 -5.36 25.32
C LEU A 145 -1.64 -4.68 25.88
N PRO A 146 -2.22 -3.63 25.26
CA PRO A 146 -3.47 -3.04 25.72
C PRO A 146 -4.65 -4.03 25.61
N VAL A 147 -5.45 -4.13 26.66
CA VAL A 147 -6.65 -5.00 26.70
C VAL A 147 -7.93 -4.21 26.99
N GLY A 148 -7.87 -2.90 26.83
CA GLY A 148 -8.99 -1.98 26.93
C GLY A 148 -9.30 -1.53 28.34
N LYS A 149 -10.40 -0.79 28.47
CA LYS A 149 -10.82 -0.23 29.77
C LYS A 149 -11.08 -1.33 30.78
N TRP A 150 -10.66 -1.08 32.03
CA TRP A 150 -10.65 -2.06 33.13
C TRP A 150 -11.97 -2.80 33.32
N ASN A 151 -13.09 -2.10 33.17
CA ASN A 151 -14.43 -2.65 33.39
C ASN A 151 -15.13 -3.10 32.10
N LYS A 152 -14.45 -3.10 30.93
CA LYS A 152 -15.02 -3.58 29.68
C LYS A 152 -14.80 -5.09 29.52
N LEU A 153 -15.59 -5.70 28.64
CA LEU A 153 -15.72 -7.15 28.48
C LEU A 153 -14.38 -7.87 28.31
N GLY A 154 -13.56 -7.47 27.34
CA GLY A 154 -12.29 -8.13 27.04
C GLY A 154 -11.34 -8.12 28.24
N CYS A 155 -11.11 -6.96 28.86
CA CYS A 155 -10.25 -6.83 30.02
C CYS A 155 -10.79 -7.64 31.23
N THR A 156 -12.11 -7.64 31.46
CA THR A 156 -12.73 -8.39 32.55
C THR A 156 -12.59 -9.88 32.36
N GLN A 157 -12.78 -10.40 31.15
CA GLN A 157 -12.60 -11.82 30.85
C GLN A 157 -11.14 -12.26 30.98
N LEU A 158 -10.18 -11.47 30.48
CA LEU A 158 -8.75 -11.78 30.61
C LEU A 158 -8.28 -11.78 32.05
N ARG A 159 -8.76 -10.86 32.90
CA ARG A 159 -8.45 -10.85 34.33
C ARG A 159 -9.00 -12.08 35.08
N LYS A 160 -10.18 -12.57 34.68
CA LYS A 160 -10.74 -13.81 35.23
C LYS A 160 -9.94 -15.04 34.78
N LYS A 161 -9.55 -15.08 33.50
CA LYS A 161 -8.80 -16.19 32.89
C LYS A 161 -7.36 -16.27 33.41
N PHE A 162 -6.73 -15.13 33.63
CA PHE A 162 -5.34 -15.00 34.07
C PHE A 162 -5.22 -14.03 35.27
N PRO A 163 -5.55 -14.48 36.49
CA PRO A 163 -5.40 -13.64 37.67
C PRO A 163 -3.98 -13.12 37.85
N GLY A 164 -3.84 -11.78 38.00
CA GLY A 164 -2.54 -11.13 38.18
C GLY A 164 -1.77 -10.77 36.91
N LEU A 165 -2.15 -11.31 35.74
CA LEU A 165 -1.47 -11.03 34.48
C LEU A 165 -1.74 -9.60 33.95
N ILE A 166 -2.96 -9.12 34.16
CA ILE A 166 -3.38 -7.79 33.67
C ILE A 166 -3.14 -6.76 34.77
N ARG A 167 -2.38 -5.72 34.42
CA ARG A 167 -2.13 -4.56 35.29
C ARG A 167 -3.00 -3.39 34.87
N LYS A 168 -3.54 -2.69 35.86
CA LYS A 168 -4.31 -1.47 35.67
C LYS A 168 -3.37 -0.27 35.62
N ILE A 169 -3.49 0.53 34.58
CA ILE A 169 -2.86 1.88 34.48
C ILE A 169 -3.99 2.84 34.19
N ASP A 170 -4.21 3.79 35.05
CA ASP A 170 -5.36 4.70 35.05
C ASP A 170 -6.70 3.97 34.92
N VAL A 171 -7.37 4.06 33.79
CA VAL A 171 -8.65 3.40 33.51
C VAL A 171 -8.52 2.17 32.62
N ASP A 172 -7.33 1.89 32.11
CA ASP A 172 -7.08 0.83 31.14
C ASP A 172 -6.31 -0.37 31.74
N GLY A 173 -6.51 -1.54 31.16
CA GLY A 173 -5.78 -2.75 31.46
C GLY A 173 -4.70 -3.04 30.42
N TYR A 174 -3.58 -3.55 30.88
CA TYR A 174 -2.43 -3.94 30.04
C TYR A 174 -1.91 -5.31 30.47
N MET A 175 -1.60 -6.17 29.50
CA MET A 175 -0.88 -7.41 29.76
C MET A 175 0.53 -7.10 30.28
N ASN A 176 0.97 -7.85 31.29
CA ASN A 176 2.31 -7.67 31.87
C ASN A 176 3.37 -8.26 30.95
N PRO A 177 4.24 -7.45 30.30
CA PRO A 177 5.28 -7.97 29.40
C PRO A 177 6.38 -8.75 30.12
N GLU A 178 6.51 -8.59 31.43
CA GLU A 178 7.49 -9.31 32.26
C GLU A 178 7.07 -10.77 32.52
N ASP A 179 5.77 -11.06 32.41
CA ASP A 179 5.24 -12.42 32.62
C ASP A 179 5.30 -13.24 31.32
N PRO A 180 5.93 -14.43 31.32
CA PRO A 180 6.01 -15.28 30.15
C PRO A 180 4.65 -15.77 29.62
N THR A 181 3.60 -15.72 30.44
CA THR A 181 2.23 -16.05 30.02
C THR A 181 1.73 -15.08 28.96
N THR A 182 2.15 -13.81 29.01
CA THR A 182 1.84 -12.81 27.97
C THR A 182 2.36 -13.26 26.61
N ALA A 183 3.61 -13.73 26.53
CA ALA A 183 4.21 -14.20 25.27
C ALA A 183 3.44 -15.40 24.70
N ARG A 184 3.14 -16.40 25.53
CA ARG A 184 2.36 -17.58 25.10
C ARG A 184 0.97 -17.20 24.61
N TYR A 185 0.26 -16.38 25.36
CA TYR A 185 -1.10 -15.98 25.03
C TYR A 185 -1.19 -15.19 23.71
N LEU A 186 -0.30 -14.23 23.50
CA LEU A 186 -0.27 -13.47 22.26
C LEU A 186 0.17 -14.33 21.06
N ALA A 187 1.08 -15.27 21.28
CA ALA A 187 1.46 -16.26 20.27
C ALA A 187 0.28 -17.18 19.91
N ASP A 188 -0.52 -17.61 20.89
CA ASP A 188 -1.72 -18.43 20.64
C ASP A 188 -2.79 -17.67 19.81
N ILE A 189 -3.01 -16.39 20.08
CA ILE A 189 -3.90 -15.53 19.28
C ILE A 189 -3.41 -15.44 17.83
N CYS A 190 -2.12 -15.12 17.63
CA CYS A 190 -1.54 -15.00 16.28
C CYS A 190 -1.54 -16.34 15.54
N LYS A 191 -1.31 -17.45 16.28
CA LYS A 191 -1.40 -18.82 15.76
C LYS A 191 -2.82 -19.14 15.30
N GLU A 192 -3.86 -18.81 16.10
CA GLU A 192 -5.27 -19.00 15.73
C GLU A 192 -5.60 -18.27 14.42
N ILE A 193 -5.22 -16.99 14.30
CA ILE A 193 -5.44 -16.21 13.08
C ILE A 193 -4.72 -16.86 11.89
N THR A 194 -3.44 -17.20 12.04
CA THR A 194 -2.63 -17.80 10.97
C THR A 194 -3.17 -19.16 10.53
N GLN A 195 -3.63 -19.97 11.47
CA GLN A 195 -4.16 -21.31 11.18
C GLN A 195 -5.48 -21.25 10.40
N ASN A 196 -6.37 -20.32 10.77
CA ASN A 196 -7.75 -20.29 10.29
C ASN A 196 -7.96 -19.40 9.05
N TYR A 197 -7.03 -18.48 8.76
CA TYR A 197 -7.21 -17.46 7.71
C TYR A 197 -6.03 -17.42 6.73
N ASP A 198 -6.33 -17.08 5.49
CA ASP A 198 -5.34 -16.87 4.42
C ASP A 198 -4.83 -15.42 4.43
N ILE A 199 -4.32 -14.98 5.58
CA ILE A 199 -3.69 -13.67 5.75
C ILE A 199 -2.32 -13.61 5.08
N ASP A 200 -1.88 -12.41 4.71
CA ASP A 200 -0.55 -12.16 4.16
C ASP A 200 0.45 -11.74 5.25
N GLY A 201 -0.04 -11.27 6.40
CA GLY A 201 0.81 -10.92 7.52
C GLY A 201 0.07 -10.78 8.85
N ILE A 202 0.84 -10.80 9.93
CA ILE A 202 0.46 -10.39 11.29
C ILE A 202 1.16 -9.07 11.58
N HIS A 203 0.40 -8.02 11.84
CA HIS A 203 0.89 -6.69 12.18
C HIS A 203 0.75 -6.42 13.67
N LEU A 204 1.87 -6.27 14.39
CA LEU A 204 1.90 -6.09 15.85
C LEU A 204 1.93 -4.61 16.21
N ASP A 205 0.87 -4.12 16.83
CA ASP A 205 0.82 -2.78 17.37
C ASP A 205 0.91 -2.80 18.89
N TYR A 206 1.43 -1.73 19.50
CA TYR A 206 1.71 -1.63 20.93
C TYR A 206 2.58 -2.79 21.47
N ILE A 207 3.45 -3.35 20.63
CA ILE A 207 4.45 -4.34 21.03
C ILE A 207 5.63 -3.65 21.73
N ARG A 208 5.34 -3.05 22.87
CA ARG A 208 6.23 -2.18 23.65
C ARG A 208 5.68 -1.93 25.04
N TYR A 209 6.52 -1.51 25.97
CA TYR A 209 6.00 -1.04 27.26
C TYR A 209 5.10 0.18 27.06
N PRO A 210 3.95 0.25 27.78
CA PRO A 210 3.17 1.47 27.87
C PRO A 210 4.00 2.61 28.44
N GLU A 211 3.74 3.82 28.00
CA GLU A 211 4.50 5.03 28.34
C GLU A 211 4.58 5.29 29.87
N THR A 212 3.50 4.99 30.54
CA THR A 212 3.33 5.21 31.99
C THR A 212 3.66 3.97 32.83
N TRP A 213 4.20 2.92 32.20
CA TRP A 213 4.57 1.69 32.91
C TRP A 213 5.75 1.91 33.84
N LYS A 214 5.54 1.70 35.15
CA LYS A 214 6.61 1.76 36.14
C LYS A 214 7.42 0.45 36.09
N MET A 215 8.49 0.46 35.31
CA MET A 215 9.40 -0.68 35.16
C MET A 215 10.11 -0.97 36.48
N LYS A 216 10.18 -2.26 36.82
CA LYS A 216 10.96 -2.77 37.96
C LYS A 216 12.28 -3.44 37.52
N VAL A 217 12.49 -3.52 36.20
CA VAL A 217 13.65 -4.14 35.58
C VAL A 217 14.46 -3.11 34.80
N SER A 218 15.72 -3.42 34.44
CA SER A 218 16.54 -2.58 33.57
C SER A 218 15.90 -2.43 32.19
N LYS A 219 16.29 -1.41 31.44
CA LYS A 219 15.87 -1.19 30.05
C LYS A 219 16.26 -2.36 29.15
N GLU A 220 17.43 -2.92 29.35
CA GLU A 220 17.89 -4.13 28.66
C GLU A 220 16.98 -5.32 28.93
N GLN A 221 16.69 -5.61 30.19
CA GLN A 221 15.76 -6.67 30.53
C GLN A 221 14.36 -6.39 29.99
N GLY A 222 13.93 -5.12 29.94
CA GLY A 222 12.68 -4.69 29.31
C GLY A 222 12.66 -5.04 27.83
N ARG A 223 13.73 -4.74 27.06
CA ARG A 223 13.85 -5.13 25.66
C ARG A 223 13.82 -6.65 25.47
N ASN A 224 14.53 -7.39 26.34
CA ASN A 224 14.50 -8.86 26.31
C ASN A 224 13.11 -9.42 26.56
N ASN A 225 12.31 -8.81 27.44
CA ASN A 225 10.92 -9.21 27.69
C ASN A 225 10.04 -8.99 26.45
N ILE A 226 10.13 -7.85 25.78
CA ILE A 226 9.39 -7.58 24.55
C ILE A 226 9.86 -8.49 23.41
N THR A 227 11.18 -8.67 23.22
CA THR A 227 11.75 -9.56 22.21
C THR A 227 11.30 -11.02 22.43
N ARG A 228 11.15 -11.48 23.68
CA ARG A 228 10.58 -12.80 23.99
C ARG A 228 9.14 -12.94 23.46
N ILE A 229 8.31 -11.89 23.57
CA ILE A 229 6.95 -11.89 23.03
C ILE A 229 6.99 -11.95 21.50
N VAL A 230 7.79 -11.11 20.88
CA VAL A 230 7.98 -11.08 19.41
C VAL A 230 8.43 -12.45 18.91
N LYS A 231 9.45 -13.04 19.54
CA LYS A 231 9.97 -14.36 19.17
C LYS A 231 8.93 -15.47 19.30
N ALA A 232 8.14 -15.48 20.37
CA ALA A 232 7.09 -16.48 20.54
C ALA A 232 6.01 -16.40 19.46
N ILE A 233 5.63 -15.17 19.05
CA ILE A 233 4.69 -14.94 17.95
C ILE A 233 5.32 -15.39 16.62
N HIS A 234 6.53 -14.94 16.32
CA HIS A 234 7.27 -15.31 15.11
C HIS A 234 7.34 -16.83 14.96
N ASP A 235 7.85 -17.55 15.96
CA ASP A 235 8.03 -19.00 15.90
C ASP A 235 6.68 -19.72 15.69
N SER A 236 5.62 -19.27 16.34
CA SER A 236 4.28 -19.86 16.20
C SER A 236 3.65 -19.64 14.81
N VAL A 237 3.85 -18.48 14.22
CA VAL A 237 3.32 -18.12 12.89
C VAL A 237 4.14 -18.78 11.79
N LYS A 238 5.47 -18.66 11.84
CA LYS A 238 6.37 -19.19 10.82
C LYS A 238 6.37 -20.72 10.75
N ALA A 239 6.16 -21.40 11.86
CA ALA A 239 5.99 -22.85 11.90
C ALA A 239 4.74 -23.34 11.12
N LEU A 240 3.71 -22.51 10.99
CA LEU A 240 2.48 -22.84 10.23
C LEU A 240 2.56 -22.40 8.77
N LYS A 241 2.93 -21.14 8.56
CA LYS A 241 2.95 -20.49 7.25
C LYS A 241 4.18 -19.57 7.15
N PRO A 242 5.33 -20.09 6.71
CA PRO A 242 6.57 -19.30 6.69
C PRO A 242 6.50 -18.07 5.78
N TRP A 243 5.57 -18.05 4.81
CA TRP A 243 5.31 -16.90 3.94
C TRP A 243 4.49 -15.79 4.57
N VAL A 244 3.82 -16.02 5.72
CA VAL A 244 3.08 -14.96 6.41
C VAL A 244 4.08 -14.02 7.06
N LYS A 245 4.01 -12.75 6.67
CA LYS A 245 4.90 -11.70 7.17
C LYS A 245 4.63 -11.38 8.64
N ILE A 246 5.68 -11.15 9.40
CA ILE A 246 5.57 -10.56 10.74
C ILE A 246 6.00 -9.11 10.64
N SER A 247 5.14 -8.21 11.03
CA SER A 247 5.41 -6.78 11.01
C SER A 247 5.02 -6.09 12.32
N CYS A 248 5.50 -4.88 12.54
CA CYS A 248 5.01 -4.05 13.64
C CYS A 248 5.03 -2.56 13.30
N SER A 249 4.29 -1.78 14.12
CA SER A 249 4.29 -0.31 14.13
C SER A 249 5.15 0.23 15.30
N PRO A 250 6.49 0.35 15.12
CA PRO A 250 7.33 0.93 16.16
C PRO A 250 7.11 2.45 16.27
N ILE A 251 7.55 3.03 17.40
CA ILE A 251 7.70 4.47 17.52
C ILE A 251 8.55 4.98 16.36
N GLY A 252 8.15 6.07 15.72
CA GLY A 252 8.73 6.56 14.48
C GLY A 252 10.22 6.92 14.53
N LYS A 253 10.77 7.21 15.70
CA LYS A 253 12.21 7.32 15.96
C LYS A 253 12.69 6.05 16.64
N PHE A 254 13.65 5.36 16.05
CA PHE A 254 14.21 4.19 16.73
C PHE A 254 14.97 4.57 17.98
N ASN A 255 15.96 5.46 17.85
CA ASN A 255 16.74 6.01 18.97
C ASN A 255 17.20 7.43 18.62
N ASP A 256 17.90 8.10 19.55
CA ASP A 256 18.61 9.34 19.26
C ASP A 256 19.77 9.07 18.29
N LEU A 257 19.99 10.00 17.35
CA LEU A 257 21.03 9.86 16.32
C LEU A 257 22.27 10.66 16.69
N SER A 258 23.45 10.01 16.65
CA SER A 258 24.74 10.69 16.92
C SER A 258 25.07 11.78 15.89
N ARG A 259 24.59 11.62 14.65
CA ARG A 259 24.80 12.55 13.52
C ARG A 259 23.79 13.69 13.45
N TYR A 260 22.78 13.68 14.30
CA TYR A 260 21.74 14.69 14.33
C TYR A 260 21.31 14.95 15.76
N TRP A 261 21.29 16.23 16.17
CA TRP A 261 20.84 16.59 17.51
C TRP A 261 19.33 16.30 17.65
N SER A 262 19.00 15.30 18.42
CA SER A 262 17.64 14.93 18.74
C SER A 262 17.60 14.23 20.08
N HIS A 263 16.79 14.76 20.98
CA HIS A 263 16.45 14.08 22.22
C HIS A 263 14.95 13.89 22.30
N GLY A 264 14.48 12.81 22.87
CA GLY A 264 13.08 12.67 23.15
C GLY A 264 12.50 11.27 23.04
N TRP A 265 11.28 11.24 22.56
CA TRP A 265 10.49 10.03 22.44
C TRP A 265 11.04 9.11 21.35
N ASN A 266 11.44 7.90 21.74
CA ASN A 266 11.98 6.90 20.84
C ASN A 266 11.59 5.48 21.25
N ALA A 267 11.76 4.52 20.33
CA ALA A 267 11.39 3.12 20.50
C ALA A 267 12.30 2.39 21.50
N TYR A 268 13.61 2.51 21.31
CA TYR A 268 14.61 1.68 21.98
C TYR A 268 14.73 1.98 23.47
N ASP A 269 14.95 3.26 23.83
CA ASP A 269 15.20 3.64 25.22
C ASP A 269 13.93 3.91 26.02
N LYS A 270 12.90 4.50 25.37
CA LYS A 270 11.72 4.93 26.13
C LYS A 270 10.75 3.80 26.39
N VAL A 271 10.50 2.93 25.40
CA VAL A 271 9.48 1.88 25.48
C VAL A 271 10.00 0.46 25.24
N CYS A 272 11.32 0.29 25.24
CA CYS A 272 12.00 -1.03 25.13
C CYS A 272 11.63 -1.80 23.84
N GLN A 273 11.52 -1.09 22.71
CA GLN A 273 11.12 -1.64 21.42
C GLN A 273 12.34 -1.69 20.48
N ASP A 274 13.02 -2.84 20.44
CA ASP A 274 14.24 -3.05 19.63
C ASP A 274 13.90 -3.45 18.19
N ALA A 275 13.13 -2.60 17.48
CA ALA A 275 12.58 -2.94 16.18
C ALA A 275 13.65 -3.14 15.09
N GLN A 276 14.75 -2.36 15.10
CA GLN A 276 15.88 -2.58 14.19
C GLN A 276 16.60 -3.89 14.49
N GLY A 277 16.76 -4.22 15.78
CA GLY A 277 17.30 -5.52 16.18
C GLY A 277 16.44 -6.68 15.70
N TRP A 278 15.12 -6.56 15.75
CA TRP A 278 14.21 -7.62 15.25
C TRP A 278 14.30 -7.82 13.74
N LEU A 279 14.51 -6.75 12.93
CA LEU A 279 14.79 -6.90 11.50
C LEU A 279 16.11 -7.63 11.26
N ARG A 280 17.19 -7.18 11.94
CA ARG A 280 18.53 -7.78 11.83
C ARG A 280 18.50 -9.29 12.17
N ASP A 281 17.82 -9.64 13.25
CA ASP A 281 17.79 -11.01 13.80
C ASP A 281 16.73 -11.89 13.11
N GLY A 282 16.01 -11.37 12.10
CA GLY A 282 15.03 -12.12 11.31
C GLY A 282 13.70 -12.37 12.02
N LEU A 283 13.41 -11.69 13.12
CA LEU A 283 12.15 -11.82 13.86
C LEU A 283 11.01 -10.98 13.26
N MET A 284 11.33 -10.01 12.39
CA MET A 284 10.39 -9.19 11.64
C MET A 284 10.76 -9.21 10.16
N ASP A 285 9.75 -9.22 9.30
CA ASP A 285 9.86 -9.12 7.85
C ASP A 285 9.64 -7.69 7.37
N GLU A 286 8.80 -6.94 8.08
CA GLU A 286 8.40 -5.58 7.73
C GLU A 286 8.28 -4.71 8.97
N LEU A 287 8.56 -3.42 8.81
CA LEU A 287 8.27 -2.39 9.81
C LEU A 287 7.47 -1.25 9.20
N PHE A 288 6.53 -0.75 10.00
CA PHE A 288 5.71 0.43 9.70
C PHE A 288 5.91 1.50 10.79
N PRO A 289 7.08 2.15 10.87
CA PRO A 289 7.38 3.12 11.93
C PRO A 289 6.35 4.27 11.93
N MET A 290 5.76 4.58 13.08
CA MET A 290 4.76 5.64 13.23
C MET A 290 5.43 7.02 13.19
N MET A 291 5.80 7.48 11.99
CA MET A 291 6.58 8.70 11.77
C MET A 291 5.68 9.93 11.62
N TYR A 292 4.85 10.20 12.61
CA TYR A 292 3.90 11.33 12.62
C TYR A 292 4.62 12.62 13.06
N PHE A 293 5.65 12.98 12.31
CA PHE A 293 6.53 14.12 12.55
C PHE A 293 6.73 14.90 11.26
N ARG A 294 7.32 16.11 11.33
CA ARG A 294 7.67 16.92 10.16
C ARG A 294 9.14 17.32 10.15
N ASN A 295 9.66 17.64 8.99
CA ASN A 295 10.96 18.27 8.77
C ASN A 295 12.11 17.53 9.49
N GLU A 296 12.85 18.21 10.34
CA GLU A 296 14.02 17.68 11.06
C GLU A 296 13.66 16.52 12.01
N GLN A 297 12.39 16.40 12.38
CA GLN A 297 11.92 15.29 13.20
C GLN A 297 11.54 14.05 12.37
N PHE A 298 11.41 14.21 11.04
CA PHE A 298 11.10 13.12 10.11
C PHE A 298 12.32 12.68 9.31
N PHE A 299 12.94 13.60 8.55
CA PHE A 299 13.88 13.22 7.50
C PHE A 299 15.12 12.44 7.97
N PRO A 300 15.83 12.83 9.04
CA PRO A 300 17.01 12.07 9.50
C PRO A 300 16.65 10.66 9.96
N PHE A 301 15.47 10.51 10.58
CA PHE A 301 15.02 9.21 11.11
C PHE A 301 14.48 8.29 10.00
N ALA A 302 13.89 8.85 8.93
CA ALA A 302 13.54 8.06 7.75
C ALA A 302 14.79 7.48 7.07
N VAL A 303 15.87 8.25 6.98
CA VAL A 303 17.17 7.77 6.48
C VAL A 303 17.75 6.69 7.40
N ASP A 304 17.66 6.85 8.71
CA ASP A 304 18.10 5.84 9.68
C ASP A 304 17.34 4.51 9.50
N TRP A 305 16.01 4.56 9.33
CA TRP A 305 15.22 3.37 9.03
C TRP A 305 15.63 2.70 7.72
N ALA A 306 15.97 3.46 6.68
CA ALA A 306 16.45 2.90 5.43
C ALA A 306 17.81 2.19 5.58
N GLU A 307 18.77 2.84 6.28
CA GLU A 307 20.11 2.31 6.51
C GLU A 307 20.10 1.05 7.39
N GLN A 308 19.15 0.96 8.32
CA GLN A 308 19.01 -0.16 9.26
C GLN A 308 17.92 -1.16 8.86
N SER A 309 17.49 -1.14 7.59
CA SER A 309 16.47 -2.08 7.08
C SER A 309 16.96 -3.52 6.97
N HIS A 310 18.27 -3.74 6.93
CA HIS A 310 18.89 -5.07 6.76
C HIS A 310 18.35 -5.86 5.55
N GLY A 311 18.01 -5.15 4.47
CA GLY A 311 17.45 -5.74 3.25
C GLY A 311 15.99 -6.20 3.37
N LYS A 312 15.31 -5.83 4.45
CA LYS A 312 13.90 -6.11 4.69
C LYS A 312 13.03 -4.88 4.38
N ILE A 313 11.72 -5.03 4.50
CA ILE A 313 10.76 -4.01 4.10
C ILE A 313 10.57 -3.00 5.24
N VAL A 314 10.64 -1.71 4.91
CA VAL A 314 10.26 -0.63 5.82
C VAL A 314 9.34 0.34 5.06
N ALA A 315 8.16 0.58 5.61
CA ALA A 315 7.14 1.47 5.04
C ALA A 315 6.64 2.45 6.11
N PRO A 316 7.34 3.57 6.34
CA PRO A 316 7.00 4.54 7.37
C PRO A 316 5.57 5.06 7.28
N GLY A 317 4.95 5.25 8.44
CA GLY A 317 3.62 5.80 8.59
C GLY A 317 3.61 7.31 8.46
N LEU A 318 2.70 7.80 7.63
CA LEU A 318 2.45 9.21 7.37
C LEU A 318 1.26 9.69 8.19
N GLY A 319 1.42 10.76 8.95
CA GLY A 319 0.39 11.33 9.81
C GLY A 319 -0.64 12.16 9.03
N VAL A 320 -1.34 11.55 8.06
CA VAL A 320 -2.30 12.29 7.21
C VAL A 320 -3.49 12.86 7.96
N TYR A 321 -3.78 12.36 9.17
CA TYR A 321 -4.82 12.94 10.03
C TYR A 321 -4.47 14.36 10.47
N PHE A 322 -3.19 14.74 10.54
CA PHE A 322 -2.79 16.11 10.87
C PHE A 322 -3.09 17.13 9.76
N LEU A 323 -3.48 16.68 8.57
CA LEU A 323 -3.99 17.55 7.51
C LEU A 323 -5.39 18.09 7.85
N ASP A 324 -6.15 17.38 8.72
CA ASP A 324 -7.44 17.88 9.21
C ASP A 324 -7.20 19.03 10.20
N PRO A 325 -7.82 20.21 10.00
CA PRO A 325 -7.67 21.36 10.89
C PRO A 325 -8.07 21.10 12.35
N GLN A 326 -8.90 20.09 12.61
CA GLN A 326 -9.32 19.69 13.96
C GLN A 326 -8.26 18.85 14.68
N GLU A 327 -7.41 18.14 13.92
CA GLU A 327 -6.36 17.26 14.46
C GLU A 327 -4.98 17.91 14.43
N GLY A 328 -4.72 18.77 13.42
CA GLY A 328 -3.44 19.43 13.24
C GLY A 328 -3.50 20.62 12.32
N LYS A 329 -2.33 21.18 12.00
CA LYS A 329 -2.18 22.32 11.08
C LYS A 329 -1.12 22.03 10.01
N TRP A 330 -1.02 20.77 9.60
CA TRP A 330 -0.08 20.39 8.54
C TRP A 330 -0.64 20.80 7.18
N GLN A 331 0.26 21.05 6.24
CA GLN A 331 -0.08 21.30 4.85
C GLN A 331 0.18 20.02 4.03
N LEU A 332 -0.48 19.91 2.89
CA LEU A 332 -0.28 18.77 1.99
C LEU A 332 1.20 18.58 1.62
N GLU A 333 1.94 19.68 1.46
CA GLU A 333 3.38 19.67 1.14
C GLU A 333 4.24 19.02 2.23
N ASP A 334 3.81 19.03 3.48
CA ASP A 334 4.51 18.32 4.55
C ASP A 334 4.54 16.83 4.25
N ILE A 335 3.39 16.23 3.91
CA ILE A 335 3.25 14.81 3.58
C ILE A 335 3.89 14.47 2.22
N THR A 336 3.67 15.30 1.20
CA THR A 336 4.20 14.99 -0.15
C THR A 336 5.72 14.97 -0.19
N ARG A 337 6.39 15.87 0.54
CA ARG A 337 7.86 15.89 0.68
C ARG A 337 8.36 14.63 1.39
N GLU A 338 7.64 14.14 2.40
CA GLU A 338 7.94 12.88 3.06
C GLU A 338 7.84 11.70 2.08
N MET A 339 6.77 11.61 1.30
CA MET A 339 6.58 10.56 0.29
C MET A 339 7.70 10.54 -0.75
N TYR A 340 8.11 11.71 -1.26
CA TYR A 340 9.24 11.79 -2.19
C TYR A 340 10.55 11.32 -1.56
N LEU A 341 10.81 11.67 -0.30
CA LEU A 341 11.99 11.19 0.40
C LEU A 341 11.96 9.67 0.58
N LEU A 342 10.83 9.12 1.06
CA LEU A 342 10.69 7.69 1.27
C LEU A 342 10.97 6.91 -0.02
N ARG A 343 10.38 7.31 -1.14
CA ARG A 343 10.64 6.69 -2.46
C ARG A 343 12.10 6.81 -2.89
N LYS A 344 12.75 7.96 -2.64
CA LYS A 344 14.17 8.17 -2.94
C LYS A 344 15.07 7.17 -2.20
N TYR A 345 14.69 6.77 -0.99
CA TYR A 345 15.44 5.81 -0.18
C TYR A 345 14.89 4.38 -0.28
N HIS A 346 14.06 4.10 -1.31
CA HIS A 346 13.46 2.77 -1.56
C HIS A 346 12.63 2.25 -0.37
N LEU A 347 12.06 3.14 0.40
CA LEU A 347 11.10 2.84 1.44
C LEU A 347 9.68 2.85 0.86
N GLY A 348 8.80 2.02 1.44
CA GLY A 348 7.36 2.15 1.24
C GLY A 348 6.77 3.32 2.02
N HIS A 349 5.45 3.45 2.00
CA HIS A 349 4.72 4.42 2.81
C HIS A 349 3.38 3.85 3.25
N THR A 350 2.88 4.36 4.38
CA THR A 350 1.63 3.88 4.98
C THR A 350 0.82 5.05 5.50
N TYR A 351 -0.45 5.14 5.13
CA TYR A 351 -1.32 6.24 5.55
C TYR A 351 -1.98 5.94 6.90
N PHE A 352 -1.82 6.80 7.88
CA PHE A 352 -2.57 6.75 9.13
C PHE A 352 -3.52 7.94 9.21
N ARG A 353 -4.83 7.71 9.06
CA ARG A 353 -5.53 6.45 8.85
C ARG A 353 -6.51 6.55 7.68
N GLY A 354 -7.19 5.44 7.39
CA GLY A 354 -8.04 5.26 6.22
C GLY A 354 -9.05 6.38 5.97
N LYS A 355 -9.80 6.82 6.99
CA LYS A 355 -10.78 7.91 6.88
C LYS A 355 -10.19 9.20 6.29
N PHE A 356 -9.13 9.72 6.87
CA PHE A 356 -8.53 10.98 6.42
C PHE A 356 -7.95 10.89 5.01
N PHE A 357 -7.51 9.69 4.62
CA PHE A 357 -7.04 9.42 3.26
C PHE A 357 -8.21 9.42 2.26
N THR A 358 -9.28 8.66 2.53
CA THR A 358 -10.45 8.55 1.62
C THR A 358 -11.31 9.82 1.60
N ASP A 359 -11.35 10.58 2.68
CA ASP A 359 -11.99 11.91 2.72
C ASP A 359 -11.25 12.95 1.88
N ASN A 360 -10.08 12.58 1.33
CA ASN A 360 -9.25 13.43 0.48
C ASN A 360 -8.89 14.77 1.13
N ILE A 361 -8.57 14.75 2.42
CA ILE A 361 -8.24 15.96 3.18
C ILE A 361 -7.08 16.70 2.49
N GLN A 362 -7.28 17.97 2.19
CA GLN A 362 -6.36 18.82 1.43
C GLN A 362 -5.88 18.22 0.07
N GLY A 363 -6.56 17.21 -0.47
CA GLY A 363 -6.20 16.61 -1.76
C GLY A 363 -5.22 15.43 -1.69
N ILE A 364 -4.95 14.87 -0.51
CA ILE A 364 -3.99 13.77 -0.33
C ILE A 364 -4.35 12.52 -1.16
N TYR A 365 -5.62 12.19 -1.29
CA TYR A 365 -6.05 11.04 -2.10
C TYR A 365 -5.74 11.24 -3.58
N HIS A 366 -6.06 12.43 -4.13
CA HIS A 366 -5.75 12.76 -5.53
C HIS A 366 -4.24 12.84 -5.77
N PHE A 367 -3.48 13.35 -4.80
CA PHE A 367 -2.02 13.32 -4.89
C PHE A 367 -1.51 11.88 -4.94
N ALA A 368 -1.99 10.99 -4.07
CA ALA A 368 -1.60 9.58 -4.07
C ALA A 368 -1.91 8.91 -5.42
N GLN A 369 -3.08 9.13 -6.00
CA GLN A 369 -3.42 8.60 -7.33
C GLN A 369 -2.44 9.03 -8.42
N ALA A 370 -1.93 10.25 -8.36
CA ALA A 370 -0.94 10.76 -9.31
C ALA A 370 0.48 10.24 -9.01
N PHE A 371 0.85 10.21 -7.73
CA PHE A 371 2.17 9.77 -7.26
C PHE A 371 2.38 8.27 -7.46
N ASP A 372 1.34 7.47 -7.23
CA ASP A 372 1.30 6.02 -7.35
C ASP A 372 0.67 5.56 -8.68
N GLY A 373 0.85 6.31 -9.74
CA GLY A 373 0.14 6.24 -11.02
C GLY A 373 0.16 4.89 -11.76
N THR A 374 0.93 3.90 -11.30
CA THR A 374 0.91 2.51 -11.76
C THR A 374 0.79 1.56 -10.58
N PRO A 375 0.21 0.36 -10.74
CA PRO A 375 0.27 -0.66 -9.70
C PRO A 375 1.71 -0.96 -9.29
N ALA A 376 1.92 -1.37 -8.05
CA ALA A 376 3.20 -1.84 -7.55
C ALA A 376 3.04 -3.18 -6.84
N LEU A 377 4.08 -4.02 -6.94
CA LEU A 377 4.19 -5.26 -6.18
C LEU A 377 4.78 -4.97 -4.80
N VAL A 378 4.31 -5.68 -3.79
CA VAL A 378 5.03 -5.75 -2.52
C VAL A 378 6.38 -6.44 -2.77
N PRO A 379 7.50 -5.94 -2.23
CA PRO A 379 8.80 -6.56 -2.41
C PRO A 379 8.82 -8.02 -1.93
N ALA A 380 9.47 -8.90 -2.70
CA ALA A 380 9.57 -10.32 -2.36
C ALA A 380 10.39 -10.58 -1.10
N MET A 381 9.98 -11.56 -0.30
CA MET A 381 10.68 -12.01 0.91
C MET A 381 11.88 -12.91 0.55
N THR A 382 12.88 -12.34 -0.14
CA THR A 382 14.06 -13.09 -0.63
C THR A 382 14.97 -13.60 0.49
N TRP A 383 14.77 -13.15 1.72
CA TRP A 383 15.43 -13.69 2.92
C TRP A 383 14.81 -15.00 3.40
N GLU A 384 13.54 -15.26 3.06
CA GLU A 384 12.84 -16.51 3.39
C GLU A 384 12.95 -17.54 2.24
N SER A 385 12.74 -17.07 1.00
CA SER A 385 12.80 -17.93 -0.19
C SER A 385 13.30 -17.15 -1.41
N LYS A 386 14.21 -17.76 -2.16
CA LYS A 386 14.69 -17.28 -3.47
C LYS A 386 14.25 -18.18 -4.62
N THR A 387 13.35 -19.13 -4.35
CA THR A 387 12.85 -20.07 -5.34
C THR A 387 11.97 -19.32 -6.34
N VAL A 388 12.34 -19.39 -7.61
CA VAL A 388 11.56 -18.80 -8.70
C VAL A 388 10.45 -19.78 -9.09
N PRO A 389 9.17 -19.37 -9.08
CA PRO A 389 8.07 -20.25 -9.48
C PRO A 389 8.11 -20.58 -10.97
N ALA A 390 7.46 -21.67 -11.37
CA ALA A 390 7.33 -22.05 -12.77
C ALA A 390 6.53 -20.98 -13.55
N ALA A 391 6.99 -20.63 -14.75
CA ALA A 391 6.28 -19.70 -15.61
C ALA A 391 4.90 -20.27 -16.03
N PRO A 392 3.90 -19.41 -16.25
CA PRO A 392 2.63 -19.83 -16.81
C PRO A 392 2.82 -20.41 -18.22
N THR A 393 1.82 -21.15 -18.70
CA THR A 393 1.82 -21.72 -20.04
C THR A 393 0.52 -21.37 -20.78
N ARG A 394 0.48 -21.56 -22.10
CA ARG A 394 -0.72 -21.42 -22.94
C ARG A 394 -1.43 -20.08 -22.82
N LEU A 395 -0.67 -18.98 -22.96
CA LEU A 395 -1.26 -17.64 -23.00
C LEU A 395 -2.12 -17.49 -24.26
N GLN A 396 -3.39 -17.18 -24.06
CA GLN A 396 -4.37 -16.94 -25.11
C GLN A 396 -5.11 -15.63 -24.85
N LEU A 397 -5.46 -14.95 -25.91
CA LEU A 397 -6.28 -13.75 -25.87
C LEU A 397 -7.44 -13.92 -26.84
N THR A 398 -8.64 -14.01 -26.28
CA THR A 398 -9.90 -14.12 -27.02
C THR A 398 -10.76 -12.93 -26.68
N ASP A 399 -11.11 -12.15 -27.68
CA ASP A 399 -11.78 -10.86 -27.51
C ASP A 399 -10.96 -9.95 -26.53
N ASN A 400 -11.52 -9.64 -25.39
CA ASN A 400 -10.88 -8.86 -24.33
C ASN A 400 -10.42 -9.72 -23.13
N THR A 401 -10.50 -11.04 -23.23
CA THR A 401 -10.16 -11.95 -22.15
C THR A 401 -8.80 -12.59 -22.39
N LEU A 402 -7.85 -12.27 -21.52
CA LEU A 402 -6.55 -12.93 -21.45
C LEU A 402 -6.68 -14.15 -20.53
N SER A 403 -6.22 -15.32 -21.01
CA SER A 403 -6.24 -16.57 -20.25
C SER A 403 -4.91 -17.31 -20.36
N TRP A 404 -4.55 -18.06 -19.33
CA TRP A 404 -3.32 -18.85 -19.25
C TRP A 404 -3.52 -20.08 -18.37
N GLN A 405 -2.51 -20.94 -18.31
CA GLN A 405 -2.47 -22.09 -17.41
C GLN A 405 -1.30 -21.95 -16.43
N GLY A 406 -1.54 -22.31 -15.18
CA GLY A 406 -0.54 -22.32 -14.11
C GLY A 406 -1.15 -22.79 -12.79
N THR A 407 -0.29 -23.14 -11.83
CA THR A 407 -0.68 -23.69 -10.51
C THR A 407 -0.20 -22.84 -9.35
N THR A 408 0.39 -21.68 -9.64
CA THR A 408 0.84 -20.74 -8.61
C THR A 408 -0.34 -19.96 -8.02
N PRO A 409 -0.24 -19.47 -6.78
CA PRO A 409 -1.34 -18.77 -6.15
C PRO A 409 -1.68 -17.43 -6.81
N TYR A 410 -0.70 -16.76 -7.43
CA TYR A 410 -0.88 -15.43 -7.97
C TYR A 410 -0.23 -15.24 -9.34
N TYR A 411 -0.74 -14.24 -10.09
CA TYR A 411 -0.22 -13.84 -11.41
C TYR A 411 -0.19 -12.32 -11.53
N ASN A 412 0.81 -11.80 -12.26
CA ASN A 412 0.91 -10.40 -12.62
C ASN A 412 0.78 -10.24 -14.14
N ILE A 413 0.09 -9.20 -14.56
CA ILE A 413 -0.17 -8.93 -15.98
C ILE A 413 0.58 -7.67 -16.37
N TYR A 414 1.33 -7.77 -17.43
CA TYR A 414 2.06 -6.68 -18.05
C TYR A 414 1.56 -6.42 -19.46
N SER A 415 1.54 -5.17 -19.86
CA SER A 415 1.08 -4.78 -21.20
C SER A 415 1.91 -3.63 -21.75
N SER A 416 2.34 -3.75 -23.01
CA SER A 416 3.12 -2.75 -23.72
C SER A 416 2.70 -2.68 -25.21
N ARG A 417 3.04 -1.56 -25.85
CA ARG A 417 2.93 -1.42 -27.32
C ARG A 417 4.12 -1.99 -28.08
N THR A 418 5.19 -2.28 -27.35
CA THR A 418 6.42 -2.88 -27.91
C THR A 418 6.53 -4.32 -27.46
N TRP A 419 7.08 -5.18 -28.32
CA TRP A 419 7.38 -6.56 -28.03
C TRP A 419 8.90 -6.78 -28.05
N PRO A 420 9.46 -7.57 -27.12
CA PRO A 420 8.80 -8.19 -25.98
C PRO A 420 8.35 -7.18 -24.93
N VAL A 421 7.34 -7.53 -24.12
CA VAL A 421 6.90 -6.70 -23.02
C VAL A 421 7.97 -6.73 -21.93
N ASP A 422 8.52 -5.57 -21.61
CA ASP A 422 9.48 -5.44 -20.52
C ASP A 422 8.75 -5.48 -19.17
N THR A 423 8.92 -6.57 -18.43
CA THR A 423 8.32 -6.76 -17.11
C THR A 423 9.10 -6.07 -15.98
N HIS A 424 10.25 -5.45 -16.26
CA HIS A 424 10.98 -4.63 -15.30
C HIS A 424 10.49 -3.17 -15.28
N ASP A 425 9.87 -2.72 -16.38
CA ASP A 425 9.25 -1.39 -16.44
C ASP A 425 7.92 -1.38 -15.70
N ALA A 426 7.85 -0.65 -14.57
CA ALA A 426 6.64 -0.50 -13.75
C ALA A 426 5.42 -0.02 -14.55
N ARG A 427 5.63 0.79 -15.59
CA ARG A 427 4.56 1.33 -16.45
C ARG A 427 3.82 0.26 -17.24
N ASN A 428 4.43 -0.90 -17.41
CA ASN A 428 3.84 -2.05 -18.10
C ASN A 428 2.99 -2.93 -17.18
N LEU A 429 3.14 -2.83 -15.85
CA LEU A 429 2.31 -3.57 -14.90
C LEU A 429 0.88 -3.01 -14.91
N VAL A 430 -0.08 -3.82 -15.32
CA VAL A 430 -1.49 -3.40 -15.44
C VAL A 430 -2.42 -4.11 -14.45
N ALA A 431 -2.02 -5.27 -13.95
CA ALA A 431 -2.70 -5.94 -12.84
C ALA A 431 -1.68 -6.74 -12.02
N ALA A 432 -1.79 -6.65 -10.71
CA ALA A 432 -0.90 -7.28 -9.75
C ALA A 432 -1.64 -8.32 -8.91
N ARG A 433 -0.95 -9.42 -8.59
CA ARG A 433 -1.38 -10.40 -7.60
C ARG A 433 -2.79 -10.99 -7.83
N LEU A 434 -3.13 -11.25 -9.11
CA LEU A 434 -4.39 -11.90 -9.44
C LEU A 434 -4.39 -13.37 -8.97
N ASN A 435 -5.45 -13.79 -8.32
CA ASN A 435 -5.68 -15.18 -7.91
C ASN A 435 -6.51 -15.97 -8.95
N SER A 436 -6.57 -15.49 -10.17
CA SER A 436 -7.31 -16.07 -11.30
C SER A 436 -6.35 -16.34 -12.46
N THR A 437 -6.68 -17.30 -13.31
CA THR A 437 -5.99 -17.58 -14.58
C THR A 437 -6.66 -16.94 -15.78
N THR A 438 -7.59 -15.99 -15.54
CA THR A 438 -8.26 -15.21 -16.57
C THR A 438 -8.45 -13.78 -16.11
N VAL A 439 -8.38 -12.82 -17.04
CA VAL A 439 -8.64 -11.40 -16.75
C VAL A 439 -9.10 -10.69 -18.02
N THR A 440 -10.02 -9.73 -17.85
CA THR A 440 -10.41 -8.82 -18.94
C THR A 440 -9.38 -7.69 -19.04
N VAL A 441 -8.83 -7.48 -20.23
CA VAL A 441 -7.78 -6.48 -20.49
C VAL A 441 -8.18 -5.55 -21.64
N PRO A 442 -7.76 -4.27 -21.62
CA PRO A 442 -7.89 -3.39 -22.78
C PRO A 442 -6.92 -3.85 -23.87
N THR A 443 -7.44 -4.18 -25.04
CA THR A 443 -6.70 -4.91 -26.08
C THR A 443 -6.09 -4.06 -27.19
N ALA A 444 -6.50 -2.80 -27.32
CA ALA A 444 -6.11 -1.94 -28.45
C ALA A 444 -4.59 -1.83 -28.68
N GLY A 445 -4.08 -2.65 -29.62
CA GLY A 445 -2.70 -2.57 -30.12
C GLY A 445 -1.60 -2.87 -29.11
N ARG A 446 -1.87 -3.74 -28.12
CA ARG A 446 -0.93 -4.08 -27.06
C ARG A 446 -0.46 -5.53 -27.12
N TYR A 447 0.76 -5.76 -26.66
CA TYR A 447 1.29 -7.06 -26.31
C TYR A 447 1.09 -7.30 -24.82
N PHE A 448 1.02 -8.55 -24.42
CA PHE A 448 0.86 -8.95 -23.04
C PHE A 448 1.95 -9.90 -22.61
N ALA A 449 2.32 -9.83 -21.34
CA ALA A 449 3.10 -10.82 -20.64
C ALA A 449 2.44 -11.18 -19.31
N VAL A 450 2.54 -12.43 -18.91
CA VAL A 450 2.04 -12.94 -17.64
C VAL A 450 3.19 -13.57 -16.88
N THR A 451 3.36 -13.19 -15.63
CA THR A 451 4.26 -13.86 -14.69
C THR A 451 3.46 -14.60 -13.63
N ALA A 452 3.95 -15.72 -13.17
CA ALA A 452 3.47 -16.38 -11.96
C ALA A 452 4.18 -15.79 -10.75
N MET A 453 3.49 -15.72 -9.62
CA MET A 453 4.07 -15.24 -8.37
C MET A 453 3.73 -16.21 -7.22
N ASP A 454 4.73 -16.55 -6.41
CA ASP A 454 4.54 -17.37 -5.23
C ASP A 454 4.07 -16.57 -4.01
N ARG A 455 3.85 -17.24 -2.89
CA ARG A 455 3.41 -16.59 -1.64
C ARG A 455 4.50 -15.73 -0.96
N TYR A 456 5.75 -15.87 -1.37
CA TYR A 456 6.86 -15.04 -0.90
C TYR A 456 7.06 -13.78 -1.77
N GLY A 457 6.30 -13.65 -2.87
CA GLY A 457 6.40 -12.54 -3.82
C GLY A 457 7.42 -12.74 -4.93
N ASN A 458 8.06 -13.93 -5.04
CA ASN A 458 8.99 -14.23 -6.13
C ASN A 458 8.23 -14.38 -7.44
N GLU A 459 8.68 -13.69 -8.48
CA GLU A 459 8.11 -13.74 -9.83
C GLU A 459 8.86 -14.74 -10.73
N SER A 460 8.09 -15.43 -11.59
CA SER A 460 8.62 -16.29 -12.65
C SER A 460 9.17 -15.47 -13.82
N GLN A 461 9.85 -16.17 -14.74
CA GLN A 461 10.05 -15.66 -16.09
C GLN A 461 8.69 -15.37 -16.75
N PRO A 462 8.59 -14.31 -17.58
CA PRO A 462 7.34 -13.92 -18.22
C PRO A 462 6.98 -14.88 -19.38
N LEU A 463 5.71 -15.26 -19.43
CA LEU A 463 5.12 -15.84 -20.63
C LEU A 463 4.62 -14.71 -21.53
N GLN A 464 5.19 -14.54 -22.71
CA GLN A 464 4.90 -13.47 -23.64
C GLN A 464 3.80 -13.87 -24.64
N SER A 465 2.90 -12.94 -24.98
CA SER A 465 2.02 -13.09 -26.13
C SER A 465 2.84 -13.06 -27.43
N ARG A 466 2.54 -13.96 -28.36
CA ARG A 466 3.26 -14.05 -29.65
C ARG A 466 2.67 -13.15 -30.74
N THR A 467 1.43 -12.72 -30.57
CA THR A 467 0.71 -11.91 -31.57
C THR A 467 0.28 -10.59 -30.99
N LYS A 468 0.49 -9.54 -31.78
CA LYS A 468 -0.16 -8.25 -31.55
C LYS A 468 -1.64 -8.47 -31.83
N GLN A 469 -2.50 -8.19 -30.87
CA GLN A 469 -3.91 -8.14 -31.20
C GLN A 469 -4.13 -6.94 -32.13
N SER A 470 -4.36 -7.21 -33.39
CA SER A 470 -4.91 -6.23 -34.29
C SER A 470 -6.38 -6.07 -33.93
N HIS A 471 -6.67 -5.18 -32.98
CA HIS A 471 -7.96 -4.54 -33.09
C HIS A 471 -7.80 -3.49 -34.19
N ASP A 472 -8.52 -3.73 -35.24
CA ASP A 472 -8.85 -2.68 -36.17
C ASP A 472 -9.20 -1.42 -35.35
N ILE A 473 -8.46 -0.36 -35.59
CA ILE A 473 -8.93 0.97 -35.31
C ILE A 473 -10.01 1.24 -36.39
N SER A 474 -10.97 0.30 -36.48
CA SER A 474 -11.93 0.26 -37.56
C SER A 474 -13.00 1.34 -37.43
N GLU A 475 -13.11 1.98 -36.26
CA GLU A 475 -13.99 3.14 -36.12
C GLU A 475 -13.31 4.22 -35.28
N LEU A 476 -12.49 5.01 -35.94
CA LEU A 476 -12.17 6.32 -35.40
C LEU A 476 -13.46 7.16 -35.37
N LEU A 477 -13.71 7.79 -34.24
CA LEU A 477 -14.76 8.80 -34.18
C LEU A 477 -14.50 9.85 -35.27
N PRO A 478 -15.53 10.23 -36.04
CA PRO A 478 -15.34 11.20 -37.15
C PRO A 478 -14.85 12.55 -36.61
N CYS A 479 -13.73 13.00 -37.15
CA CYS A 479 -13.15 14.31 -36.86
C CYS A 479 -12.82 15.00 -38.18
N HIS A 480 -13.56 16.05 -38.52
CA HIS A 480 -13.44 16.83 -39.76
C HIS A 480 -13.23 18.29 -39.43
N ASP A 481 -12.27 18.92 -40.06
CA ASP A 481 -11.97 20.35 -39.94
C ASP A 481 -11.79 20.83 -38.49
N GLY A 482 -11.27 19.94 -37.64
CA GLY A 482 -11.06 20.23 -36.22
C GLY A 482 -12.33 20.12 -35.35
N PHE A 483 -13.39 19.50 -35.87
CA PHE A 483 -14.60 19.19 -35.12
C PHE A 483 -14.77 17.68 -34.98
N LEU A 484 -14.76 17.20 -33.72
CA LEU A 484 -14.97 15.80 -33.36
C LEU A 484 -16.46 15.53 -33.22
N THR A 485 -16.99 14.60 -33.98
CA THR A 485 -18.38 14.13 -33.82
C THR A 485 -18.45 13.22 -32.58
N LEU A 486 -19.35 13.56 -31.67
CA LEU A 486 -19.51 12.83 -30.40
C LEU A 486 -20.55 11.71 -30.51
N PRO A 487 -20.38 10.58 -29.80
CA PRO A 487 -21.40 9.54 -29.70
C PRO A 487 -22.66 10.08 -29.04
N ALA A 488 -23.82 9.44 -29.33
CA ALA A 488 -25.09 9.86 -28.76
C ALA A 488 -25.05 9.80 -27.22
N LYS A 489 -25.55 10.85 -26.56
CA LYS A 489 -25.54 10.98 -25.09
C LYS A 489 -26.34 9.85 -24.41
N SER A 490 -27.31 9.23 -25.12
CA SER A 490 -28.06 8.06 -24.65
C SER A 490 -27.19 6.84 -24.30
N ASN A 491 -25.97 6.78 -24.84
CA ASN A 491 -25.03 5.69 -24.58
C ASN A 491 -24.16 5.93 -23.33
N VAL A 492 -24.27 7.11 -22.70
CA VAL A 492 -23.42 7.53 -21.56
C VAL A 492 -24.27 8.40 -20.62
N LEU A 493 -25.21 7.76 -19.92
CA LEU A 493 -26.32 8.40 -19.19
C LEU A 493 -25.89 9.42 -18.10
N ASP A 494 -24.70 9.28 -17.50
CA ASP A 494 -24.26 10.12 -16.38
C ASP A 494 -23.04 11.01 -16.71
N ALA A 495 -22.68 11.17 -18.00
CA ALA A 495 -21.51 11.95 -18.36
C ALA A 495 -21.84 13.45 -18.44
N GLU A 496 -21.13 14.26 -17.68
CA GLU A 496 -21.18 15.73 -17.75
C GLU A 496 -20.01 16.32 -18.52
N TRP A 497 -18.90 15.61 -18.51
CA TRP A 497 -17.65 16.07 -19.12
C TRP A 497 -17.08 15.03 -20.08
N LEU A 498 -16.37 15.50 -21.06
CA LEU A 498 -15.53 14.69 -21.94
C LEU A 498 -14.07 15.05 -21.69
N VAL A 499 -13.25 14.03 -21.63
CA VAL A 499 -11.80 14.17 -21.44
C VAL A 499 -11.12 13.61 -22.67
N ILE A 500 -10.20 14.37 -23.22
CA ILE A 500 -9.37 13.99 -24.35
C ILE A 500 -7.96 13.77 -23.83
N ASP A 501 -7.48 12.55 -24.01
CA ASP A 501 -6.12 12.17 -23.64
C ASP A 501 -5.29 11.90 -24.90
N ASN A 502 -3.98 12.16 -24.84
CA ASN A 502 -3.08 11.64 -25.85
C ASN A 502 -2.93 10.11 -25.70
N LEU A 503 -2.25 9.47 -26.64
CA LEU A 503 -2.06 8.01 -26.60
C LEU A 503 -1.14 7.52 -25.47
N MET A 504 -0.50 8.42 -24.75
CA MET A 504 0.28 8.13 -23.53
C MET A 504 -0.56 8.23 -22.26
N GLY A 505 -1.87 8.57 -22.38
CA GLY A 505 -2.79 8.74 -21.27
C GLY A 505 -2.71 10.12 -20.60
N GLN A 506 -1.95 11.05 -21.17
CA GLN A 506 -1.88 12.41 -20.66
C GLN A 506 -3.12 13.19 -21.09
N GLN A 507 -3.80 13.81 -20.14
CA GLN A 507 -4.96 14.64 -20.40
C GLN A 507 -4.57 15.92 -21.17
N MET A 508 -5.19 16.10 -22.32
CA MET A 508 -4.94 17.22 -23.21
C MET A 508 -6.04 18.27 -23.15
N MET A 509 -7.29 17.86 -22.96
CA MET A 509 -8.43 18.75 -22.96
C MET A 509 -9.59 18.16 -22.14
N VAL A 510 -10.35 19.03 -21.47
CA VAL A 510 -11.63 18.69 -20.82
C VAL A 510 -12.69 19.65 -21.36
N ILE A 511 -13.80 19.09 -21.83
CA ILE A 511 -14.91 19.86 -22.42
C ILE A 511 -16.25 19.41 -21.83
N PRO A 512 -17.22 20.33 -21.65
CA PRO A 512 -18.56 19.95 -21.23
C PRO A 512 -19.23 19.07 -22.28
N PHE A 513 -19.91 18.01 -21.85
CA PHE A 513 -20.67 17.15 -22.76
C PHE A 513 -22.07 17.73 -23.00
N LYS A 514 -22.14 18.80 -23.81
CA LYS A 514 -23.39 19.52 -24.12
C LYS A 514 -23.88 19.32 -25.55
N ASP A 515 -22.97 19.18 -26.48
CA ASP A 515 -23.24 19.22 -27.91
C ASP A 515 -22.95 17.89 -28.61
N LYS A 516 -23.36 17.76 -29.86
CA LYS A 516 -23.07 16.61 -30.73
C LYS A 516 -21.66 16.65 -31.33
N GLN A 517 -20.96 17.77 -31.19
CA GLN A 517 -19.62 18.00 -31.72
C GLN A 517 -18.76 18.71 -30.66
N ALA A 518 -17.47 18.45 -30.69
CA ALA A 518 -16.46 19.13 -29.88
C ALA A 518 -15.41 19.81 -30.76
N ASP A 519 -15.08 21.04 -30.44
CA ASP A 519 -13.98 21.77 -31.09
C ASP A 519 -12.64 21.27 -30.55
N VAL A 520 -11.83 20.67 -31.41
CA VAL A 520 -10.51 20.11 -31.07
C VAL A 520 -9.38 20.78 -31.89
N ARG A 521 -9.63 21.95 -32.47
CA ARG A 521 -8.64 22.68 -33.30
C ARG A 521 -7.40 23.12 -32.55
N SER A 522 -7.49 23.23 -31.24
CA SER A 522 -6.34 23.53 -30.36
C SER A 522 -5.39 22.35 -30.17
N LEU A 523 -5.78 21.14 -30.57
CA LEU A 523 -4.93 19.97 -30.46
C LEU A 523 -3.98 19.87 -31.65
N SER A 524 -2.75 19.47 -31.39
CA SER A 524 -1.77 19.18 -32.45
C SER A 524 -2.22 17.98 -33.30
N PRO A 525 -1.79 17.88 -34.57
CA PRO A 525 -2.06 16.69 -35.37
C PRO A 525 -1.59 15.42 -34.67
N GLY A 526 -2.47 14.42 -34.56
CA GLY A 526 -2.16 13.20 -33.84
C GLY A 526 -3.39 12.33 -33.55
N TYR A 527 -3.17 11.22 -32.84
CA TYR A 527 -4.23 10.34 -32.36
C TYR A 527 -4.53 10.63 -30.90
N TYR A 528 -5.80 10.65 -30.57
CA TYR A 528 -6.31 10.95 -29.24
C TYR A 528 -7.37 9.96 -28.82
N GLN A 529 -7.51 9.78 -27.51
CA GLN A 529 -8.57 9.00 -26.90
C GLN A 529 -9.62 9.95 -26.32
N LEU A 530 -10.89 9.65 -26.57
CA LEU A 530 -12.03 10.31 -25.94
C LEU A 530 -12.58 9.42 -24.83
N ARG A 531 -12.78 9.96 -23.65
CA ARG A 531 -13.50 9.32 -22.55
C ARG A 531 -14.53 10.28 -21.93
N SER A 532 -15.59 9.70 -21.34
CA SER A 532 -16.55 10.46 -20.57
C SER A 532 -16.14 10.51 -19.09
N LEU A 533 -16.58 11.54 -18.40
CA LEU A 533 -16.42 11.70 -16.96
C LEU A 533 -17.77 12.11 -16.38
N GLY A 534 -18.33 11.30 -15.49
CA GLY A 534 -19.58 11.57 -14.77
C GLY A 534 -19.34 12.19 -13.40
N ASN A 535 -20.40 12.68 -12.76
CA ASN A 535 -20.39 13.33 -11.45
C ASN A 535 -19.79 12.50 -10.31
N LYS A 536 -19.78 11.19 -10.47
CA LYS A 536 -19.19 10.25 -9.49
C LYS A 536 -17.74 9.89 -9.78
N GLY A 537 -17.07 10.61 -10.68
CA GLY A 537 -15.70 10.32 -11.09
C GLY A 537 -15.55 9.06 -11.96
N ILE A 538 -16.66 8.41 -12.34
CA ILE A 538 -16.64 7.23 -13.21
C ILE A 538 -16.33 7.68 -14.63
N SER A 539 -15.28 7.10 -15.22
CA SER A 539 -14.83 7.43 -16.56
C SER A 539 -14.99 6.23 -17.51
N HIS A 540 -15.66 6.43 -18.65
CA HIS A 540 -15.82 5.42 -19.69
C HIS A 540 -15.15 5.88 -20.99
N ARG A 541 -14.38 4.99 -21.62
CA ARG A 541 -13.81 5.26 -22.94
C ARG A 541 -14.91 5.24 -23.99
N LEU A 542 -14.95 6.29 -24.81
CA LEU A 542 -15.93 6.47 -25.90
C LEU A 542 -15.35 6.12 -27.27
N GLY A 543 -14.07 6.25 -27.47
CA GLY A 543 -13.41 5.91 -28.72
C GLY A 543 -12.07 6.61 -28.91
N TYR A 544 -11.51 6.45 -30.11
CA TYR A 544 -10.32 7.15 -30.56
C TYR A 544 -10.67 8.03 -31.75
N PHE A 545 -9.91 9.10 -31.97
CA PHE A 545 -10.03 9.95 -33.13
C PHE A 545 -8.65 10.47 -33.58
N LYS A 546 -8.58 10.98 -34.82
CA LYS A 546 -7.37 11.55 -35.38
C LYS A 546 -7.62 13.00 -35.75
N VAL A 547 -6.80 13.89 -35.18
CA VAL A 547 -6.71 15.29 -35.67
C VAL A 547 -5.75 15.32 -36.85
N LYS A 548 -6.22 15.80 -38.00
CA LYS A 548 -5.42 16.06 -39.20
C LYS A 548 -5.08 17.56 -39.24
N LYS A 549 -4.01 17.90 -39.90
CA LYS A 549 -3.73 19.31 -40.29
C LYS A 549 -4.71 19.76 -41.32
#